data_579b9b7505a903fea05f9524b1cb87ae
#
_entry.id   579b9b7505a903fea05f9524b1cb87ae
#
_cell.length_a   1.000
_cell.length_b   1.000
_cell.length_c   1.000
_cell.angle_alpha   90.00
_cell.angle_beta   90.00
_cell.angle_gamma   90.00
#
_symmetry.space_group_name_H-M   'P 1'
#
loop_
_entity.id
_entity.type
_entity.pdbx_description
1 polymer ?
#
loop_
_entity_poly.entity_id
_entity_poly.type
_entity_poly.pdbx_seq_one_letter_code
_entity_poly.pdbx_strand_id
1 'polypeptide(L)'
;MLETEAATDVVEISFPAGLPGFPNAHRFELAPWGPAGSPFLILTSSDDPDVGFVVVPPWVFYPDYEFELDAGTAERLSLAKAEDAVVFAVVTLRDRAEDSTLNLLGPIVVNRFSHEAAQVVLPSAGYSVRAPLAIAS
;
A
#
# COMPACT_ATOMS: atom_id res chain seq x y z
N MET A 1 3.82 -19.77 -13.98
CA MET A 1 4.04 -19.41 -13.53
C MET A 1 4.70 -19.19 -13.15
N LEU A 2 4.71 -19.02 -12.87
CA LEU A 2 5.18 -18.68 -12.39
C LEU A 2 6.03 -18.57 -11.98
N GLU A 3 6.19 -18.94 -11.75
CA GLU A 3 6.91 -18.76 -11.22
C GLU A 3 7.77 -18.49 -11.29
N THR A 4 8.12 -18.50 -11.39
CA THR A 4 8.88 -18.02 -11.46
C THR A 4 9.14 -17.27 -11.29
N GLU A 5 8.94 -17.02 -11.23
CA GLU A 5 8.93 -16.16 -11.02
C GLU A 5 9.35 -15.49 -10.03
N ALA A 6 9.95 -15.98 -9.22
CA ALA A 6 10.40 -15.34 -8.06
C ALA A 6 11.24 -14.17 -8.35
N ALA A 7 12.10 -14.32 -9.24
CA ALA A 7 12.94 -13.21 -9.62
C ALA A 7 12.12 -12.09 -10.21
N THR A 8 10.91 -12.39 -10.57
CA THR A 8 10.09 -11.36 -11.17
C THR A 8 8.97 -10.95 -10.26
N ASP A 9 9.20 -11.03 -8.96
CA ASP A 9 8.18 -10.61 -8.02
C ASP A 9 8.05 -9.09 -7.95
N VAL A 10 8.81 -8.37 -8.73
CA VAL A 10 8.72 -6.92 -8.76
C VAL A 10 7.59 -6.51 -9.70
N VAL A 11 6.68 -5.69 -9.20
CA VAL A 11 5.53 -5.23 -9.97
C VAL A 11 5.59 -3.72 -10.08
N GLU A 12 5.38 -3.19 -11.27
CA GLU A 12 5.40 -1.77 -11.47
C GLU A 12 4.05 -1.18 -11.13
N ILE A 13 4.04 -0.14 -10.31
CA ILE A 13 2.83 0.54 -9.86
C ILE A 13 2.90 2.00 -10.30
N SER A 14 1.83 2.52 -10.86
CA SER A 14 1.77 3.88 -11.36
C SER A 14 0.83 4.70 -10.49
N PHE A 15 1.26 5.89 -10.09
CA PHE A 15 0.42 6.83 -9.34
C PHE A 15 0.21 8.05 -10.24
N PRO A 16 -0.85 8.07 -11.05
CA PRO A 16 -1.04 9.17 -11.99
C PRO A 16 -1.08 10.55 -11.35
N ALA A 17 -1.56 10.65 -10.12
CA ALA A 17 -1.60 11.92 -9.40
C ALA A 17 -0.41 12.10 -8.46
N GLY A 18 0.55 11.18 -8.47
CA GLY A 18 1.66 11.22 -7.51
C GLY A 18 1.20 10.82 -6.12
N LEU A 19 2.04 11.05 -5.14
CA LEU A 19 1.71 10.79 -3.74
C LEU A 19 1.75 12.09 -2.96
N PRO A 20 0.96 12.23 -1.90
CA PRO A 20 1.05 13.41 -1.04
C PRO A 20 2.47 13.59 -0.55
N GLY A 21 3.01 14.78 -0.70
CA GLY A 21 4.39 15.05 -0.35
C GLY A 21 5.38 14.75 -1.46
N PHE A 22 4.98 13.98 -2.47
CA PHE A 22 5.86 13.59 -3.56
C PHE A 22 5.07 13.66 -4.88
N PRO A 23 4.63 14.85 -5.28
CA PRO A 23 3.72 14.95 -6.43
C PRO A 23 4.35 14.57 -7.76
N ASN A 24 5.68 14.52 -7.83
CA ASN A 24 6.36 14.12 -9.05
C ASN A 24 6.75 12.65 -9.05
N ALA A 25 6.43 11.92 -8.02
CA ALA A 25 6.76 10.50 -7.96
C ALA A 25 5.58 9.70 -8.50
N HIS A 26 5.67 9.29 -9.75
CA HIS A 26 4.56 8.64 -10.44
C HIS A 26 4.77 7.16 -10.64
N ARG A 27 6.00 6.68 -10.70
CA ARG A 27 6.27 5.26 -10.97
C ARG A 27 7.05 4.65 -9.83
N PHE A 28 6.56 3.50 -9.40
CA PHE A 28 7.16 2.77 -8.29
C PHE A 28 7.28 1.31 -8.64
N GLU A 29 8.19 0.63 -7.96
CA GLU A 29 8.30 -0.82 -8.03
C GLU A 29 7.92 -1.39 -6.69
N LEU A 30 7.05 -2.38 -6.70
CA LEU A 30 6.60 -3.07 -5.50
C LEU A 30 7.26 -4.44 -5.46
N ALA A 31 7.93 -4.74 -4.38
CA ALA A 31 8.67 -6.00 -4.24
C ALA A 31 8.54 -6.56 -2.83
N PRO A 32 8.71 -7.86 -2.64
CA PRO A 32 8.72 -8.42 -1.30
C PRO A 32 9.81 -7.81 -0.44
N TRP A 33 9.56 -7.67 0.84
CA TRP A 33 10.50 -7.07 1.77
C TRP A 33 10.56 -7.92 3.04
N GLY A 34 11.74 -8.19 3.51
CA GLY A 34 11.92 -9.03 4.68
C GLY A 34 12.15 -10.48 4.30
N PRO A 35 12.22 -11.36 5.28
CA PRO A 35 12.49 -12.77 5.00
C PRO A 35 11.35 -13.44 4.27
N ALA A 36 11.62 -14.60 3.72
CA ALA A 36 10.62 -15.36 3.00
C ALA A 36 9.39 -15.57 3.88
N GLY A 37 8.22 -15.37 3.32
CA GLY A 37 6.96 -15.49 4.07
C GLY A 37 6.54 -14.22 4.77
N SER A 38 7.37 -13.19 4.74
CA SER A 38 6.99 -11.91 5.34
C SER A 38 5.83 -11.29 4.58
N PRO A 39 4.84 -10.70 5.28
CA PRO A 39 3.74 -10.03 4.60
C PRO A 39 4.11 -8.64 4.08
N PHE A 40 5.30 -8.15 4.46
CA PHE A 40 5.69 -6.79 4.10
C PHE A 40 6.23 -6.71 2.69
N LEU A 41 5.99 -5.56 2.06
CA LEU A 41 6.54 -5.28 0.75
C LEU A 41 7.18 -3.90 0.79
N ILE A 42 7.98 -3.58 -0.20
CA ILE A 42 8.57 -2.26 -0.30
C ILE A 42 8.19 -1.65 -1.63
N LEU A 43 7.77 -0.38 -1.57
CA LEU A 43 7.37 0.37 -2.74
C LEU A 43 8.45 1.43 -2.95
N THR A 44 9.24 1.31 -4.00
CA THR A 44 10.39 2.18 -4.25
C THR A 44 10.15 2.99 -5.51
N SER A 45 10.40 4.29 -5.44
CA SER A 45 10.23 5.15 -6.61
C SER A 45 11.23 4.78 -7.69
N SER A 46 10.75 4.63 -8.92
CA SER A 46 11.63 4.38 -10.06
C SER A 46 12.34 5.65 -10.47
N ASP A 47 11.78 6.81 -10.12
CA ASP A 47 12.35 8.10 -10.49
C ASP A 47 13.35 8.60 -9.46
N ASP A 48 13.21 8.18 -8.21
CA ASP A 48 14.09 8.65 -7.15
C ASP A 48 14.31 7.49 -6.16
N PRO A 49 15.41 6.78 -6.28
CA PRO A 49 15.64 5.59 -5.44
C PRO A 49 15.71 5.86 -3.94
N ASP A 50 15.86 7.14 -3.56
CA ASP A 50 15.85 7.46 -2.14
C ASP A 50 14.43 7.55 -1.57
N VAL A 51 13.40 7.48 -2.40
CA VAL A 51 12.01 7.53 -1.95
C VAL A 51 11.45 6.12 -1.95
N GLY A 52 11.05 5.65 -0.79
CA GLY A 52 10.50 4.32 -0.68
C GLY A 52 9.65 4.19 0.57
N PHE A 53 8.73 3.25 0.54
CA PHE A 53 7.80 3.02 1.63
C PHE A 53 7.62 1.53 1.85
N VAL A 54 7.67 1.11 3.11
CA VAL A 54 7.29 -0.26 3.44
C VAL A 54 5.77 -0.28 3.55
N VAL A 55 5.15 -1.26 2.96
CA VAL A 55 3.69 -1.37 2.95
C VAL A 55 3.30 -2.80 3.32
N VAL A 56 2.06 -2.99 3.74
CA VAL A 56 1.55 -4.30 4.10
C VAL A 56 0.04 -4.30 3.89
N PRO A 57 -0.55 -5.43 3.50
CA PRO A 57 -2.00 -5.49 3.48
C PRO A 57 -2.53 -5.26 4.89
N PRO A 58 -3.42 -4.29 5.10
CA PRO A 58 -3.80 -3.92 6.47
C PRO A 58 -4.51 -5.03 7.22
N TRP A 59 -5.16 -5.95 6.50
CA TRP A 59 -5.89 -7.03 7.15
C TRP A 59 -5.00 -8.06 7.85
N VAL A 60 -3.68 -8.01 7.58
CA VAL A 60 -2.74 -8.86 8.29
C VAL A 60 -2.76 -8.53 9.80
N PHE A 61 -2.91 -7.26 10.15
CA PHE A 61 -2.90 -6.81 11.53
C PHE A 61 -4.28 -6.37 12.03
N TYR A 62 -5.14 -5.96 11.14
CA TYR A 62 -6.47 -5.45 11.49
C TYR A 62 -7.51 -6.15 10.61
N PRO A 63 -7.88 -7.39 10.96
CA PRO A 63 -8.77 -8.19 10.10
C PRO A 63 -10.13 -7.55 9.85
N ASP A 64 -10.58 -6.68 10.76
CA ASP A 64 -11.88 -6.03 10.62
C ASP A 64 -11.79 -4.69 9.92
N TYR A 65 -10.63 -4.33 9.40
CA TYR A 65 -10.45 -3.06 8.71
C TYR A 65 -11.33 -3.01 7.46
N GLU A 66 -12.09 -1.96 7.32
CA GLU A 66 -12.91 -1.78 6.13
C GLU A 66 -13.18 -0.30 5.91
N PHE A 67 -13.39 0.06 4.68
CA PHE A 67 -13.70 1.43 4.32
C PHE A 67 -14.44 1.45 3.00
N GLU A 68 -15.07 2.57 2.71
CA GLU A 68 -15.74 2.74 1.45
C GLU A 68 -14.92 3.67 0.57
N LEU A 69 -14.73 3.28 -0.68
CA LEU A 69 -13.99 4.08 -1.61
C LEU A 69 -14.96 5.06 -2.25
N ASP A 70 -14.62 6.33 -2.29
CA ASP A 70 -15.50 7.31 -2.91
C ASP A 70 -15.59 7.07 -4.42
N ALA A 71 -16.70 7.47 -4.99
CA ALA A 71 -16.97 7.21 -6.40
C ALA A 71 -15.93 7.85 -7.31
N GLY A 72 -15.45 9.02 -6.96
CA GLY A 72 -14.45 9.70 -7.77
C GLY A 72 -13.14 8.94 -7.86
N THR A 73 -12.68 8.39 -6.74
CA THR A 73 -11.45 7.58 -6.73
C THR A 73 -11.67 6.28 -7.49
N ALA A 74 -12.80 5.62 -7.29
CA ALA A 74 -13.09 4.40 -8.01
C ALA A 74 -13.10 4.62 -9.50
N GLU A 75 -13.65 5.76 -9.93
CA GLU A 75 -13.69 6.07 -11.34
C GLU A 75 -12.31 6.37 -11.90
N ARG A 76 -11.52 7.15 -11.16
CA ARG A 76 -10.16 7.47 -11.62
C ARG A 76 -9.29 6.24 -11.74
N LEU A 77 -9.50 5.24 -10.90
CA LEU A 77 -8.74 4.02 -10.94
C LEU A 77 -9.43 2.92 -11.76
N SER A 78 -10.56 3.24 -12.38
CA SER A 78 -11.30 2.30 -13.22
C SER A 78 -11.69 1.03 -12.47
N LEU A 79 -12.10 1.20 -11.21
CA LEU A 79 -12.49 0.06 -10.39
C LEU A 79 -13.97 -0.21 -10.56
N ALA A 80 -14.29 -1.37 -11.11
CA ALA A 80 -15.68 -1.78 -11.32
C ALA A 80 -16.27 -2.43 -10.09
N LYS A 81 -15.46 -3.12 -9.32
CA LYS A 81 -15.90 -3.82 -8.12
C LYS A 81 -14.83 -3.78 -7.06
N ALA A 82 -15.23 -4.02 -5.83
CA ALA A 82 -14.31 -3.97 -4.69
C ALA A 82 -13.16 -4.95 -4.83
N GLU A 83 -13.41 -6.13 -5.36
CA GLU A 83 -12.34 -7.12 -5.48
C GLU A 83 -11.33 -6.77 -6.57
N ASP A 84 -11.59 -5.75 -7.37
CA ASP A 84 -10.60 -5.28 -8.34
C ASP A 84 -9.53 -4.43 -7.67
N ALA A 85 -9.71 -4.08 -6.41
CA ALA A 85 -8.78 -3.25 -5.68
C ALA A 85 -7.88 -4.08 -4.78
N VAL A 86 -6.59 -3.76 -4.79
CA VAL A 86 -5.64 -4.30 -3.83
C VAL A 86 -5.26 -3.14 -2.93
N VAL A 87 -5.27 -3.35 -1.62
CA VAL A 87 -5.09 -2.27 -0.66
C VAL A 87 -3.85 -2.53 0.19
N PHE A 88 -3.06 -1.48 0.38
CA PHE A 88 -1.88 -1.55 1.23
C PHE A 88 -1.91 -0.39 2.22
N ALA A 89 -1.38 -0.63 3.41
CA ALA A 89 -1.16 0.43 4.40
C ALA A 89 0.32 0.72 4.48
N VAL A 90 0.67 1.99 4.58
CA VAL A 90 2.06 2.40 4.72
C VAL A 90 2.50 2.19 6.16
N VAL A 91 3.67 1.62 6.32
CA VAL A 91 4.25 1.28 7.62
C VAL A 91 5.30 2.32 7.99
N THR A 92 5.24 2.83 9.21
CA THR A 92 6.33 3.62 9.76
C THR A 92 7.13 2.71 10.66
N LEU A 93 8.34 2.38 10.24
CA LEU A 93 9.19 1.48 11.00
C LEU A 93 9.94 2.24 12.07
N ARG A 94 10.01 1.63 13.23
CA ARG A 94 10.80 2.16 14.35
C ARG A 94 11.89 1.15 14.69
N ASP A 95 12.74 1.49 15.66
CA ASP A 95 13.81 0.61 16.06
C ASP A 95 13.27 -0.74 16.52
N ARG A 96 12.11 -0.73 17.14
CA ARG A 96 11.47 -1.96 17.58
C ARG A 96 10.19 -2.16 16.83
N ALA A 97 9.93 -3.39 16.45
CA ALA A 97 8.73 -3.71 15.68
C ALA A 97 7.45 -3.31 16.41
N GLU A 98 7.43 -3.49 17.73
CA GLU A 98 6.22 -3.16 18.48
C GLU A 98 5.97 -1.67 18.56
N ASP A 99 6.95 -0.84 18.23
CA ASP A 99 6.75 0.61 18.19
C ASP A 99 6.40 1.11 16.79
N SER A 100 6.40 0.23 15.82
CA SER A 100 6.08 0.58 14.44
C SER A 100 4.57 0.72 14.26
N THR A 101 4.15 1.47 13.27
CA THR A 101 2.73 1.78 13.09
C THR A 101 2.31 1.67 11.63
N LEU A 102 1.01 1.57 11.43
CA LEU A 102 0.38 1.56 10.11
C LEU A 102 -0.45 2.81 9.94
N ASN A 103 -0.48 3.34 8.74
CA ASN A 103 -1.39 4.42 8.41
C ASN A 103 -2.68 3.81 7.87
N LEU A 104 -3.68 3.66 8.72
CA LEU A 104 -4.98 3.12 8.32
C LEU A 104 -5.93 4.20 7.80
N LEU A 105 -5.55 5.48 7.95
CA LEU A 105 -6.39 6.57 7.48
C LEU A 105 -6.08 6.93 6.03
N GLY A 106 -4.93 6.55 5.53
CA GLY A 106 -4.52 6.87 4.17
C GLY A 106 -4.06 5.64 3.40
N PRO A 107 -4.94 4.68 3.13
CA PRO A 107 -4.50 3.48 2.42
C PRO A 107 -4.14 3.75 0.97
N ILE A 108 -3.24 2.93 0.43
CA ILE A 108 -2.92 2.95 -0.98
C ILE A 108 -3.81 1.92 -1.64
N VAL A 109 -4.56 2.35 -2.66
CA VAL A 109 -5.49 1.49 -3.38
C VAL A 109 -4.95 1.31 -4.79
N VAL A 110 -4.82 0.08 -5.24
CA VAL A 110 -4.24 -0.26 -6.54
C VAL A 110 -5.27 -1.05 -7.35
N ASN A 111 -5.44 -0.68 -8.61
CA ASN A 111 -6.24 -1.49 -9.52
C ASN A 111 -5.39 -2.71 -9.90
N ARG A 112 -5.89 -3.91 -9.59
CA ARG A 112 -5.11 -5.13 -9.76
C ARG A 112 -4.81 -5.45 -11.22
N PHE A 113 -5.53 -4.85 -12.14
CA PHE A 113 -5.34 -5.13 -13.57
C PHE A 113 -4.43 -4.09 -14.23
N SER A 114 -4.67 -2.81 -13.98
CA SER A 114 -3.90 -1.75 -14.61
C SER A 114 -2.66 -1.36 -13.81
N HIS A 115 -2.64 -1.70 -12.53
CA HIS A 115 -1.59 -1.32 -11.57
C HIS A 115 -1.53 0.19 -11.37
N GLU A 116 -2.61 0.89 -11.67
CA GLU A 116 -2.71 2.30 -11.32
C GLU A 116 -3.20 2.41 -9.88
N ALA A 117 -2.64 3.34 -9.15
CA ALA A 117 -2.89 3.45 -7.72
C ALA A 117 -3.05 4.89 -7.27
N ALA A 118 -3.59 5.06 -6.09
CA ALA A 118 -3.70 6.35 -5.42
C ALA A 118 -3.70 6.14 -3.92
N GLN A 119 -3.19 7.10 -3.18
CA GLN A 119 -3.37 7.10 -1.74
C GLN A 119 -4.66 7.84 -1.44
N VAL A 120 -5.54 7.19 -0.69
CA VAL A 120 -6.87 7.71 -0.42
C VAL A 120 -6.92 8.13 1.04
N VAL A 121 -7.40 9.33 1.33
CA VAL A 121 -7.57 9.78 2.69
C VAL A 121 -9.02 9.53 3.11
N LEU A 122 -9.21 8.87 4.24
CA LEU A 122 -10.53 8.48 4.72
C LEU A 122 -11.00 9.46 5.80
N PRO A 123 -11.71 10.51 5.44
CA PRO A 123 -11.93 11.64 6.35
C PRO A 123 -12.73 11.33 7.59
N SER A 124 -13.59 10.35 7.54
CA SER A 124 -14.47 10.09 8.69
C SER A 124 -14.46 8.66 9.15
N ALA A 125 -13.43 7.93 8.82
CA ALA A 125 -13.45 6.51 9.10
C ALA A 125 -13.11 6.14 10.54
N GLY A 126 -12.59 7.08 11.32
CA GLY A 126 -12.20 6.76 12.69
C GLY A 126 -10.91 5.99 12.80
N TYR A 127 -10.16 5.86 11.72
CA TYR A 127 -8.89 5.16 11.75
C TYR A 127 -7.74 6.12 12.03
N SER A 128 -6.63 5.57 12.49
CA SER A 128 -5.46 6.35 12.88
C SER A 128 -4.40 6.32 11.82
N VAL A 129 -3.61 7.39 11.70
CA VAL A 129 -2.41 7.40 10.86
C VAL A 129 -1.27 6.65 11.53
N ARG A 130 -1.41 6.33 12.83
CA ARG A 130 -0.38 5.62 13.59
C ARG A 130 -0.98 4.45 14.35
N ALA A 131 -1.67 3.57 13.65
CA ALA A 131 -2.24 2.39 14.27
C ALA A 131 -1.12 1.42 14.62
N PRO A 132 -1.05 0.92 15.84
CA PRO A 132 0.06 0.02 16.22
C PRO A 132 0.07 -1.25 15.38
N LEU A 133 1.24 -1.77 15.13
CA LEU A 133 1.37 -3.08 14.59
C LEU A 133 1.07 -4.02 15.72
N ALA A 134 -0.10 -4.19 16.04
CA ALA A 134 -0.52 -4.88 17.17
C ALA A 134 -0.23 -6.27 17.05
N ILE A 135 0.91 -6.57 17.16
CA ILE A 135 1.28 -7.78 16.95
C ILE A 135 0.92 -8.54 18.02
N ALA A 136 0.11 -8.78 18.32
CA ALA A 136 -0.16 -9.44 19.24
C ALA A 136 0.48 -10.54 19.49
N SER A 137 1.03 -10.58 19.67
CA SER A 137 1.60 -11.53 19.96
C SER A 137 1.07 -12.51 20.48
#